data_d79550fb48b1706801e09b1ca0b55d52
#
_entry.id   d79550fb48b1706801e09b1ca0b55d52
#
_cell.length_a   1.000
_cell.length_b   1.000
_cell.length_c   1.000
_cell.angle_alpha   90.00
_cell.angle_beta   90.00
_cell.angle_gamma   90.00
#
_symmetry.space_group_name_H-M   'P 1'
#
loop_
_entity.id
_entity.type
_entity.pdbx_description
1 polymer ?
#
loop_
_entity_poly.entity_id
_entity_poly.type
_entity_poly.pdbx_seq_one_letter_code
_entity_poly.pdbx_strand_id
1 'polypeptide(L)'
;KELRERLSGDVDDHLLHGAVRFGTERTMEQDPTFSFRIVVDIALKALSPAINDPTTAVQAIDQIEDLLRRLGAHDLDAGYGYDGDSVLRLIFPMPAWEDYLVLAFDEIRHYGADSVQVVRRLRSALVGLTNSVTDDTRIGAVQRYLKQLDLTVDRSILTADDQETARQEDRQGLGL
;
A
#
# COMPACT_ATOMS: atom_id res chain seq x y z
N LYS A 1 -9.41 -27.38 14.00
CA LYS A 1 -9.25 -28.85 13.87
C LYS A 1 -8.07 -29.15 12.96
N GLU A 2 -7.96 -28.46 11.84
CA GLU A 2 -6.91 -28.65 10.82
C GLU A 2 -5.51 -28.22 11.31
N LEU A 3 -5.41 -27.21 12.18
CA LEU A 3 -4.14 -26.80 12.82
C LEU A 3 -3.62 -27.83 13.83
N ARG A 4 -4.48 -28.53 14.56
CA ARG A 4 -4.11 -29.56 15.52
C ARG A 4 -3.51 -30.81 14.85
N GLU A 5 -3.96 -31.14 13.65
CA GLU A 5 -3.49 -32.34 12.93
C GLU A 5 -2.07 -32.19 12.34
N ARG A 6 -1.58 -30.94 12.23
CA ARG A 6 -0.24 -30.62 11.69
C ARG A 6 0.84 -30.41 12.77
N LEU A 7 0.45 -30.30 14.03
CA LEU A 7 1.37 -30.12 15.16
C LEU A 7 1.73 -31.47 15.77
N SER A 8 2.96 -31.92 15.55
CA SER A 8 3.52 -33.06 16.27
C SER A 8 3.99 -32.59 17.65
N GLY A 9 3.11 -32.60 18.65
CA GLY A 9 3.43 -32.24 20.03
C GLY A 9 2.21 -31.72 20.77
N ASP A 10 2.18 -31.86 22.09
CA ASP A 10 1.13 -31.32 22.95
C ASP A 10 1.36 -29.81 23.09
N VAL A 11 0.53 -29.01 22.39
CA VAL A 11 0.57 -27.55 22.48
C VAL A 11 -0.39 -27.13 23.57
N ASP A 12 0.10 -26.39 24.56
CA ASP A 12 -0.72 -25.83 25.62
C ASP A 12 -1.81 -24.92 25.02
N ASP A 13 -3.08 -25.33 25.22
CA ASP A 13 -4.25 -24.59 24.75
C ASP A 13 -4.28 -23.14 25.26
N HIS A 14 -3.71 -22.87 26.45
CA HIS A 14 -3.61 -21.51 27.00
C HIS A 14 -2.67 -20.62 26.18
N LEU A 15 -1.56 -21.16 25.67
CA LEU A 15 -0.65 -20.41 24.78
C LEU A 15 -1.32 -20.11 23.45
N LEU A 16 -2.07 -21.05 22.88
CA LEU A 16 -2.82 -20.83 21.64
C LEU A 16 -3.93 -19.79 21.81
N HIS A 17 -4.68 -19.86 22.91
CA HIS A 17 -5.72 -18.87 23.21
C HIS A 17 -5.14 -17.49 23.50
N GLY A 18 -3.94 -17.40 24.10
CA GLY A 18 -3.25 -16.13 24.34
C GLY A 18 -2.66 -15.50 23.08
N ALA A 19 -2.32 -16.31 22.07
CA ALA A 19 -1.75 -15.87 20.81
C ALA A 19 -2.81 -15.32 19.82
N VAL A 20 -4.09 -15.71 19.98
CA VAL A 20 -5.19 -15.25 19.11
C VAL A 20 -6.07 -14.31 19.91
N ARG A 21 -6.10 -13.06 19.52
CA ARG A 21 -7.00 -12.05 20.11
C ARG A 21 -8.16 -11.78 19.15
N PHE A 22 -9.38 -11.82 19.71
CA PHE A 22 -10.59 -11.41 19.01
C PHE A 22 -10.95 -10.00 19.46
N GLY A 23 -11.13 -9.09 18.50
CA GLY A 23 -11.67 -7.76 18.72
C GLY A 23 -13.02 -7.60 18.04
N THR A 24 -13.82 -6.65 18.49
CA THR A 24 -15.08 -6.27 17.84
C THR A 24 -14.86 -5.45 16.58
N GLU A 25 -13.70 -4.78 16.48
CA GLU A 25 -13.33 -3.91 15.37
C GLU A 25 -11.84 -4.12 15.01
N ARG A 26 -11.49 -3.82 13.76
CA ARG A 26 -10.09 -3.74 13.33
C ARG A 26 -9.42 -2.53 13.98
N THR A 27 -8.19 -2.70 14.43
CA THR A 27 -7.36 -1.60 14.94
C THR A 27 -6.07 -1.49 14.15
N MET A 28 -5.49 -0.29 14.11
CA MET A 28 -4.25 -0.02 13.38
C MET A 28 -3.05 -0.81 13.95
N GLU A 29 -3.08 -1.11 15.27
CA GLU A 29 -2.02 -1.88 15.92
C GLU A 29 -2.05 -3.36 15.52
N GLN A 30 -3.22 -3.88 15.14
CA GLN A 30 -3.41 -5.29 14.80
C GLN A 30 -3.28 -5.56 13.31
N ASP A 31 -3.58 -4.55 12.48
CA ASP A 31 -3.63 -4.68 11.03
C ASP A 31 -3.07 -3.43 10.33
N PRO A 32 -1.80 -3.46 9.89
CA PRO A 32 -1.22 -2.36 9.15
C PRO A 32 -1.99 -1.99 7.87
N THR A 33 -2.64 -2.97 7.21
CA THR A 33 -3.45 -2.70 6.00
C THR A 33 -4.64 -1.80 6.30
N PHE A 34 -5.16 -1.86 7.52
CA PHE A 34 -6.26 -0.99 7.95
C PHE A 34 -5.85 0.48 7.98
N SER A 35 -4.61 0.80 8.38
CA SER A 35 -4.08 2.16 8.32
C SER A 35 -4.05 2.69 6.89
N PHE A 36 -3.57 1.88 5.94
CA PHE A 36 -3.61 2.23 4.52
C PHE A 36 -5.05 2.46 4.03
N ARG A 37 -5.97 1.54 4.38
CA ARG A 37 -7.36 1.64 3.94
C ARG A 37 -8.01 2.95 4.38
N ILE A 38 -7.79 3.39 5.63
CA ILE A 38 -8.34 4.66 6.12
C ILE A 38 -7.83 5.85 5.30
N VAL A 39 -6.53 5.91 5.02
CA VAL A 39 -5.95 7.03 4.27
C VAL A 39 -6.41 7.01 2.81
N VAL A 40 -6.49 5.83 2.19
CA VAL A 40 -7.04 5.65 0.84
C VAL A 40 -8.50 6.10 0.78
N ASP A 41 -9.35 5.74 1.77
CA ASP A 41 -10.75 6.16 1.82
C ASP A 41 -10.89 7.68 1.92
N ILE A 42 -9.97 8.37 2.61
CA ILE A 42 -9.92 9.84 2.64
C ILE A 42 -9.64 10.39 1.23
N ALA A 43 -8.64 9.84 0.52
CA ALA A 43 -8.35 10.25 -0.84
C ALA A 43 -9.53 10.01 -1.79
N LEU A 44 -10.17 8.84 -1.73
CA LEU A 44 -11.32 8.49 -2.56
C LEU A 44 -12.52 9.40 -2.30
N LYS A 45 -12.77 9.73 -1.03
CA LYS A 45 -13.82 10.69 -0.67
C LYS A 45 -13.53 12.07 -1.24
N ALA A 46 -12.29 12.53 -1.15
CA ALA A 46 -11.86 13.80 -1.72
C ALA A 46 -12.01 13.84 -3.25
N LEU A 47 -11.70 12.74 -3.94
CA LEU A 47 -11.82 12.60 -5.39
C LEU A 47 -13.24 12.29 -5.87
N SER A 48 -14.21 12.13 -4.98
CA SER A 48 -15.59 11.87 -5.39
C SER A 48 -16.16 13.07 -6.15
N PRO A 49 -17.04 12.85 -7.15
CA PRO A 49 -17.62 13.93 -7.94
C PRO A 49 -18.36 14.99 -7.12
N ALA A 50 -18.84 14.62 -5.93
CA ALA A 50 -19.58 15.54 -5.05
C ALA A 50 -18.63 16.48 -4.27
N ILE A 51 -17.39 16.10 -4.02
CA ILE A 51 -16.41 16.88 -3.24
C ILE A 51 -15.40 17.53 -4.17
N ASN A 52 -14.78 16.73 -5.06
CA ASN A 52 -13.78 17.16 -6.06
C ASN A 52 -12.68 18.04 -5.45
N ASP A 53 -11.98 17.50 -4.42
CA ASP A 53 -10.88 18.15 -3.72
C ASP A 53 -9.56 17.40 -3.96
N PRO A 54 -8.88 17.67 -5.10
CA PRO A 54 -7.60 17.01 -5.40
C PRO A 54 -6.49 17.37 -4.40
N THR A 55 -6.57 18.51 -3.70
CA THR A 55 -5.57 18.89 -2.71
C THR A 55 -5.59 17.96 -1.49
N THR A 56 -6.78 17.64 -0.97
CA THR A 56 -6.90 16.64 0.10
C THR A 56 -6.45 15.24 -0.36
N ALA A 57 -6.72 14.87 -1.61
CA ALA A 57 -6.24 13.61 -2.17
C ALA A 57 -4.70 13.57 -2.23
N VAL A 58 -4.07 14.66 -2.64
CA VAL A 58 -2.59 14.83 -2.65
C VAL A 58 -2.01 14.65 -1.25
N GLN A 59 -2.60 15.29 -0.23
CA GLN A 59 -2.17 15.12 1.17
C GLN A 59 -2.30 13.67 1.67
N ALA A 60 -3.34 12.97 1.24
CA ALA A 60 -3.48 11.55 1.55
C ALA A 60 -2.39 10.71 0.86
N ILE A 61 -2.02 11.03 -0.39
CA ILE A 61 -0.92 10.37 -1.10
C ILE A 61 0.42 10.61 -0.38
N ASP A 62 0.65 11.80 0.20
CA ASP A 62 1.84 12.08 1.02
C ASP A 62 1.94 11.13 2.21
N GLN A 63 0.84 10.92 2.92
CA GLN A 63 0.79 9.98 4.04
C GLN A 63 0.98 8.52 3.60
N ILE A 64 0.40 8.14 2.47
CA ILE A 64 0.58 6.80 1.88
C ILE A 64 2.04 6.56 1.51
N GLU A 65 2.70 7.54 0.89
CA GLU A 65 4.13 7.44 0.56
C GLU A 65 4.98 7.24 1.82
N ASP A 66 4.74 8.01 2.89
CA ASP A 66 5.47 7.89 4.16
C ASP A 66 5.25 6.50 4.80
N LEU A 67 4.02 6.00 4.81
CA LEU A 67 3.71 4.66 5.28
C LEU A 67 4.44 3.58 4.47
N LEU A 68 4.44 3.67 3.14
CA LEU A 68 5.13 2.73 2.26
C LEU A 68 6.65 2.79 2.41
N ARG A 69 7.24 3.98 2.61
CA ARG A 69 8.67 4.14 2.88
C ARG A 69 9.07 3.43 4.17
N ARG A 70 8.28 3.60 5.24
CA ARG A 70 8.51 2.90 6.51
C ARG A 70 8.35 1.40 6.34
N LEU A 71 7.27 0.96 5.71
CA LEU A 71 7.03 -0.46 5.45
C LEU A 71 8.13 -1.09 4.60
N GLY A 72 8.61 -0.39 3.57
CA GLY A 72 9.67 -0.83 2.67
C GLY A 72 11.03 -1.07 3.34
N ALA A 73 11.24 -0.49 4.53
CA ALA A 73 12.43 -0.72 5.34
C ALA A 73 12.36 -1.98 6.22
N HIS A 74 11.19 -2.63 6.31
CA HIS A 74 10.98 -3.83 7.14
C HIS A 74 10.95 -5.10 6.29
N ASP A 75 11.31 -6.22 6.94
CA ASP A 75 11.06 -7.53 6.38
C ASP A 75 9.56 -7.85 6.48
N LEU A 76 8.93 -8.14 5.35
CA LEU A 76 7.51 -8.48 5.25
C LEU A 76 7.27 -9.99 5.25
N ASP A 77 8.32 -10.80 5.23
CA ASP A 77 8.22 -12.27 5.28
C ASP A 77 8.11 -12.79 6.72
N ALA A 78 7.30 -12.09 7.52
CA ALA A 78 7.08 -12.40 8.94
C ALA A 78 5.99 -13.46 9.20
N GLY A 79 5.45 -14.06 8.14
CA GLY A 79 4.34 -15.05 8.21
C GLY A 79 4.72 -16.43 8.70
N TYR A 80 5.94 -16.62 9.24
CA TYR A 80 6.45 -17.91 9.68
C TYR A 80 6.90 -17.87 11.14
N GLY A 81 6.32 -18.74 11.96
CA GLY A 81 6.71 -18.93 13.35
C GLY A 81 7.55 -20.20 13.53
N TYR A 82 8.73 -20.06 14.12
CA TYR A 82 9.64 -21.17 14.42
C TYR A 82 9.73 -21.39 15.93
N ASP A 83 9.94 -22.65 16.35
CA ASP A 83 10.22 -22.97 17.75
C ASP A 83 11.71 -22.80 18.09
N GLY A 84 12.07 -23.11 19.36
CA GLY A 84 13.44 -23.02 19.84
C GLY A 84 14.46 -23.91 19.12
N ASP A 85 13.99 -24.94 18.42
CA ASP A 85 14.79 -25.87 17.62
C ASP A 85 14.80 -25.49 16.12
N SER A 86 14.33 -24.29 15.77
CA SER A 86 14.19 -23.78 14.40
C SER A 86 13.28 -24.62 13.51
N VAL A 87 12.32 -25.32 14.10
CA VAL A 87 11.28 -26.07 13.37
C VAL A 87 10.09 -25.12 13.10
N LEU A 88 9.66 -25.04 11.84
CA LEU A 88 8.47 -24.26 11.45
C LEU A 88 7.22 -24.83 12.11
N ARG A 89 6.54 -24.03 12.93
CA ARG A 89 5.35 -24.42 13.69
C ARG A 89 4.10 -23.68 13.27
N LEU A 90 4.23 -22.44 12.78
CA LEU A 90 3.12 -21.59 12.43
C LEU A 90 3.34 -20.95 11.08
N ILE A 91 2.33 -20.98 10.23
CA ILE A 91 2.26 -20.21 9.00
C ILE A 91 0.98 -19.39 9.05
N PHE A 92 1.11 -18.08 8.92
CA PHE A 92 -0.04 -17.19 8.80
C PHE A 92 0.16 -16.25 7.60
N PRO A 93 -0.90 -15.98 6.82
CA PRO A 93 -0.78 -15.14 5.64
C PRO A 93 -0.50 -13.69 6.05
N MET A 94 0.57 -13.13 5.51
CA MET A 94 0.89 -11.70 5.60
C MET A 94 0.78 -11.09 4.21
N PRO A 95 0.31 -9.84 4.10
CA PRO A 95 0.31 -9.13 2.83
C PRO A 95 1.74 -8.96 2.30
N ALA A 96 1.96 -9.26 1.04
CA ALA A 96 3.21 -8.99 0.34
C ALA A 96 3.34 -7.51 0.00
N TRP A 97 4.53 -7.08 -0.43
CA TRP A 97 4.77 -5.71 -0.86
C TRP A 97 3.82 -5.25 -1.96
N GLU A 98 3.55 -6.12 -2.93
CA GLU A 98 2.63 -5.88 -4.02
C GLU A 98 1.19 -5.64 -3.54
N ASP A 99 0.74 -6.36 -2.51
CA ASP A 99 -0.60 -6.17 -1.94
C ASP A 99 -0.76 -4.76 -1.33
N TYR A 100 0.30 -4.25 -0.69
CA TYR A 100 0.30 -2.88 -0.17
C TYR A 100 0.30 -1.84 -1.29
N LEU A 101 1.01 -2.07 -2.40
CA LEU A 101 0.98 -1.17 -3.55
C LEU A 101 -0.41 -1.14 -4.20
N VAL A 102 -1.05 -2.31 -4.37
CA VAL A 102 -2.44 -2.43 -4.85
C VAL A 102 -3.37 -1.62 -3.96
N LEU A 103 -3.33 -1.87 -2.65
CA LEU A 103 -4.18 -1.18 -1.68
C LEU A 103 -3.96 0.34 -1.69
N ALA A 104 -2.71 0.77 -1.81
CA ALA A 104 -2.31 2.18 -1.73
C ALA A 104 -2.69 2.99 -2.98
N PHE A 105 -2.54 2.40 -4.17
CA PHE A 105 -2.52 3.20 -5.40
C PHE A 105 -3.63 2.87 -6.41
N ASP A 106 -4.15 1.65 -6.47
CA ASP A 106 -5.05 1.25 -7.56
C ASP A 106 -6.32 2.08 -7.62
N GLU A 107 -7.02 2.23 -6.49
CA GLU A 107 -8.25 3.00 -6.45
C GLU A 107 -7.99 4.50 -6.66
N ILE A 108 -6.94 5.06 -6.02
CA ILE A 108 -6.61 6.48 -6.18
C ILE A 108 -6.23 6.78 -7.64
N ARG A 109 -5.43 5.90 -8.28
CA ARG A 109 -5.08 6.02 -9.69
C ARG A 109 -6.30 5.97 -10.59
N HIS A 110 -7.29 5.13 -10.25
CA HIS A 110 -8.52 5.00 -11.03
C HIS A 110 -9.41 6.24 -10.90
N TYR A 111 -9.68 6.69 -9.67
CA TYR A 111 -10.57 7.82 -9.40
C TYR A 111 -9.93 9.19 -9.60
N GLY A 112 -8.60 9.28 -9.59
CA GLY A 112 -7.84 10.51 -9.85
C GLY A 112 -7.23 10.57 -11.26
N ALA A 113 -7.66 9.69 -12.17
CA ALA A 113 -7.05 9.50 -13.48
C ALA A 113 -7.09 10.75 -14.39
N ASP A 114 -8.10 11.59 -14.24
CA ASP A 114 -8.33 12.83 -15.01
C ASP A 114 -7.75 14.08 -14.32
N SER A 115 -7.26 13.95 -13.09
CA SER A 115 -6.64 15.05 -12.35
C SER A 115 -5.13 15.07 -12.55
N VAL A 116 -4.64 16.03 -13.31
CA VAL A 116 -3.20 16.24 -13.56
C VAL A 116 -2.42 16.36 -12.25
N GLN A 117 -2.94 17.10 -11.26
CA GLN A 117 -2.31 17.27 -9.95
C GLN A 117 -2.15 15.94 -9.21
N VAL A 118 -3.19 15.13 -9.17
CA VAL A 118 -3.18 13.81 -8.50
C VAL A 118 -2.22 12.87 -9.20
N VAL A 119 -2.25 12.80 -10.53
CA VAL A 119 -1.35 11.95 -11.33
C VAL A 119 0.11 12.33 -11.12
N ARG A 120 0.45 13.61 -11.13
CA ARG A 120 1.81 14.11 -10.85
C ARG A 120 2.27 13.73 -9.45
N ARG A 121 1.39 13.85 -8.45
CA ARG A 121 1.73 13.47 -7.07
C ARG A 121 1.91 11.96 -6.91
N LEU A 122 1.05 11.15 -7.55
CA LEU A 122 1.24 9.69 -7.60
C LEU A 122 2.59 9.32 -8.23
N ARG A 123 2.97 9.99 -9.32
CA ARG A 123 4.27 9.79 -9.96
C ARG A 123 5.41 10.10 -9.00
N SER A 124 5.37 11.24 -8.34
CA SER A 124 6.40 11.63 -7.36
C SER A 124 6.52 10.63 -6.22
N ALA A 125 5.40 10.13 -5.70
CA ALA A 125 5.39 9.10 -4.66
C ALA A 125 6.06 7.80 -5.15
N LEU A 126 5.70 7.32 -6.34
CA LEU A 126 6.28 6.10 -6.91
C LEU A 126 7.78 6.27 -7.21
N VAL A 127 8.23 7.41 -7.76
CA VAL A 127 9.65 7.69 -7.96
C VAL A 127 10.38 7.77 -6.62
N GLY A 128 9.79 8.46 -5.64
CA GLY A 128 10.33 8.54 -4.28
C GLY A 128 10.51 7.16 -3.63
N LEU A 129 9.55 6.26 -3.81
CA LEU A 129 9.63 4.88 -3.33
C LEU A 129 10.73 4.09 -4.03
N THR A 130 10.89 4.23 -5.36
CA THR A 130 11.97 3.58 -6.11
C THR A 130 13.35 3.98 -5.56
N ASN A 131 13.50 5.22 -5.09
CA ASN A 131 14.76 5.73 -4.54
C ASN A 131 14.98 5.38 -3.05
N SER A 132 13.94 4.98 -2.33
CA SER A 132 14.01 4.71 -0.87
C SER A 132 14.06 3.24 -0.53
N VAL A 133 13.56 2.37 -1.41
CA VAL A 133 13.56 0.91 -1.23
C VAL A 133 14.86 0.33 -1.82
N THR A 134 15.45 -0.63 -1.14
CA THR A 134 16.73 -1.24 -1.55
C THR A 134 16.58 -2.63 -2.19
N ASP A 135 15.43 -3.26 -2.05
CA ASP A 135 15.14 -4.58 -2.62
C ASP A 135 14.75 -4.46 -4.09
N ASP A 136 15.49 -5.11 -4.98
CA ASP A 136 15.29 -5.05 -6.43
C ASP A 136 13.91 -5.57 -6.87
N THR A 137 13.35 -6.56 -6.17
CA THR A 137 12.02 -7.11 -6.46
C THR A 137 10.95 -6.07 -6.15
N ARG A 138 11.08 -5.39 -5.00
CA ARG A 138 10.19 -4.30 -4.59
C ARG A 138 10.30 -3.11 -5.52
N ILE A 139 11.52 -2.72 -5.91
CA ILE A 139 11.76 -1.68 -6.91
C ILE A 139 11.06 -2.04 -8.23
N GLY A 140 11.22 -3.29 -8.70
CA GLY A 140 10.55 -3.77 -9.91
C GLY A 140 9.03 -3.70 -9.84
N ALA A 141 8.44 -3.96 -8.65
CA ALA A 141 7.01 -3.79 -8.43
C ALA A 141 6.58 -2.31 -8.59
N VAL A 142 7.29 -1.38 -7.96
CA VAL A 142 7.00 0.07 -8.08
C VAL A 142 7.14 0.55 -9.52
N GLN A 143 8.17 0.10 -10.25
CA GLN A 143 8.35 0.43 -11.67
C GLN A 143 7.20 -0.06 -12.56
N ARG A 144 6.58 -1.21 -12.23
CA ARG A 144 5.36 -1.67 -12.93
C ARG A 144 4.20 -0.68 -12.71
N TYR A 145 4.06 -0.13 -11.51
CA TYR A 145 3.05 0.90 -11.23
C TYR A 145 3.29 2.20 -11.98
N LEU A 146 4.54 2.65 -12.12
CA LEU A 146 4.88 3.81 -12.95
C LEU A 146 4.44 3.61 -14.40
N LYS A 147 4.67 2.42 -14.98
CA LYS A 147 4.20 2.10 -16.34
C LYS A 147 2.67 2.09 -16.43
N GLN A 148 1.98 1.58 -15.41
CA GLN A 148 0.51 1.61 -15.38
C GLN A 148 -0.02 3.06 -15.26
N LEU A 149 0.68 3.92 -14.53
CA LEU A 149 0.33 5.34 -14.43
C LEU A 149 0.49 6.03 -15.78
N ASP A 150 1.55 5.73 -16.56
CA ASP A 150 1.72 6.25 -17.92
C ASP A 150 0.56 5.85 -18.83
N LEU A 151 0.13 4.59 -18.78
CA LEU A 151 -1.05 4.11 -19.53
C LEU A 151 -2.34 4.79 -19.08
N THR A 152 -2.45 5.17 -17.80
CA THR A 152 -3.59 5.91 -17.28
C THR A 152 -3.60 7.33 -17.85
N VAL A 153 -2.46 8.01 -17.87
CA VAL A 153 -2.31 9.35 -18.50
C VAL A 153 -2.78 9.32 -19.95
N ASP A 154 -2.28 8.35 -20.74
CA ASP A 154 -2.63 8.22 -22.15
C ASP A 154 -4.12 8.03 -22.42
N ARG A 155 -4.84 7.40 -21.48
CA ARG A 155 -6.26 7.06 -21.64
C ARG A 155 -7.21 8.11 -21.08
N SER A 156 -6.81 8.81 -20.04
CA SER A 156 -7.71 9.66 -19.24
C SER A 156 -7.47 11.15 -19.43
N ILE A 157 -6.25 11.57 -19.76
CA ILE A 157 -5.91 12.97 -19.98
C ILE A 157 -5.98 13.28 -21.49
N LEU A 158 -6.84 14.23 -21.85
CA LEU A 158 -7.25 14.42 -23.25
C LEU A 158 -6.27 15.24 -24.08
N THR A 159 -5.58 16.22 -23.48
CA THR A 159 -4.69 17.11 -24.25
C THR A 159 -3.24 16.69 -24.13
N ALA A 160 -2.45 16.88 -25.20
CA ALA A 160 -1.04 16.53 -25.22
C ALA A 160 -0.24 17.33 -24.18
N ASP A 161 -0.55 18.60 -23.99
CA ASP A 161 0.13 19.48 -23.04
C ASP A 161 -0.13 19.03 -21.59
N ASP A 162 -1.38 18.65 -21.27
CA ASP A 162 -1.73 18.11 -19.94
C ASP A 162 -1.09 16.74 -19.73
N GLN A 163 -0.99 15.90 -20.76
CA GLN A 163 -0.28 14.61 -20.68
C GLN A 163 1.22 14.81 -20.42
N GLU A 164 1.86 15.78 -21.06
CA GLU A 164 3.25 16.11 -20.81
C GLU A 164 3.43 16.61 -19.37
N THR A 165 2.56 17.50 -18.92
CA THR A 165 2.54 18.01 -17.54
C THR A 165 2.32 16.86 -16.53
N ALA A 166 1.38 15.96 -16.78
CA ALA A 166 1.07 14.82 -15.91
C ALA A 166 2.24 13.82 -15.79
N ARG A 167 3.18 13.81 -16.74
CA ARG A 167 4.39 12.99 -16.68
C ARG A 167 5.52 13.63 -15.89
N GLN A 168 5.39 14.88 -15.47
CA GLN A 168 6.35 15.54 -14.60
C GLN A 168 6.06 15.20 -13.13
N GLU A 169 7.13 15.17 -12.32
CA GLU A 169 7.00 15.01 -10.87
C GLU A 169 6.50 16.30 -10.23
N ASP A 170 5.63 16.17 -9.24
CA ASP A 170 5.26 17.26 -8.32
C ASP A 170 5.49 16.80 -6.88
N ARG A 171 6.69 17.05 -6.37
CA ARG A 171 7.11 16.62 -5.02
C ARG A 171 6.41 17.38 -3.91
N GLN A 172 5.94 18.57 -4.19
CA GLN A 172 5.27 19.42 -3.21
C GLN A 172 3.75 19.28 -3.26
N GLY A 173 3.22 18.67 -4.32
CA GLY A 173 1.78 18.50 -4.51
C GLY A 173 1.00 19.80 -4.73
N LEU A 174 1.71 20.89 -5.10
CA LEU A 174 1.13 22.21 -5.28
C LEU A 174 0.57 22.45 -6.69
N GLY A 175 0.80 21.54 -7.62
CA GLY A 175 0.37 21.67 -9.01
C GLY A 175 1.20 22.69 -9.82
N LEU A 176 2.41 23.05 -9.34
CA LEU A 176 3.32 24.00 -9.96
C LEU A 176 4.27 23.33 -10.94
#